data_5f1fe4cf06cde0f2045e420c26639ec5
#
_entry.id   5f1fe4cf06cde0f2045e420c26639ec5
#
_cell.length_a   1.000
_cell.length_b   1.000
_cell.length_c   1.000
_cell.angle_alpha   90.00
_cell.angle_beta   90.00
_cell.angle_gamma   90.00
#
_symmetry.space_group_name_H-M   'P 1'
#
loop_
_entity.id
_entity.type
_entity.pdbx_description
1 polymer ?
#
loop_
_entity_poly.entity_id
_entity_poly.type
_entity_poly.pdbx_seq_one_letter_code
_entity_poly.pdbx_strand_id
1 'polypeptide(L)'
;ELTGHPSSTKLTSLLTYSLQTDMERFIERLMYSARWIMAPIYLGLSLALIALGVKFFQEIFHVFSVIISMKEVELILVILSLIDISLVGGLIVMVMYSGYENFVSRLDLDDHDDKLSWLGKLDSGSLKNKVAASIVAISSIHLLKVFMNTENIADDKIKWYLLIHITFVLSAFAMGYLDKLLRDKDATH
;
A
#
# COMPACT_ATOMS: atom_id res chain seq x y z
N GLU A 1 0.52 -13.74 -69.85
CA GLU A 1 0.48 -12.35 -69.35
C GLU A 1 -0.66 -12.18 -68.35
N LEU A 2 -0.34 -12.38 -67.09
CA LEU A 2 -1.25 -12.04 -66.00
C LEU A 2 -0.43 -11.27 -64.94
N THR A 3 -0.15 -9.99 -65.22
CA THR A 3 0.34 -9.06 -64.23
C THR A 3 -0.83 -8.53 -63.42
N GLY A 4 -1.24 -9.29 -62.42
CA GLY A 4 -2.24 -8.83 -61.44
C GLY A 4 -1.61 -7.76 -60.54
N HIS A 5 -1.88 -6.50 -60.85
CA HIS A 5 -1.54 -5.36 -59.99
C HIS A 5 -2.30 -5.51 -58.65
N PRO A 6 -1.65 -5.59 -57.49
CA PRO A 6 -2.35 -5.70 -56.22
C PRO A 6 -3.21 -4.46 -56.03
N SER A 7 -4.51 -4.64 -55.88
CA SER A 7 -5.47 -3.55 -55.71
C SER A 7 -5.06 -2.68 -54.52
N SER A 8 -5.08 -1.36 -54.69
CA SER A 8 -4.67 -0.34 -53.68
C SER A 8 -5.32 -0.59 -52.29
N THR A 9 -6.48 -1.21 -52.29
CA THR A 9 -7.22 -1.58 -51.07
C THR A 9 -6.53 -2.70 -50.26
N LYS A 10 -5.85 -3.68 -50.91
CA LYS A 10 -5.06 -4.70 -50.21
C LYS A 10 -3.77 -4.14 -49.61
N LEU A 11 -3.13 -3.20 -50.29
CA LEU A 11 -1.92 -2.52 -49.77
C LEU A 11 -2.25 -1.63 -48.57
N THR A 12 -3.34 -0.88 -48.60
CA THR A 12 -3.78 -0.07 -47.45
C THR A 12 -4.20 -0.93 -46.26
N SER A 13 -4.85 -2.06 -46.43
CA SER A 13 -5.21 -2.97 -45.33
C SER A 13 -3.98 -3.64 -44.71
N LEU A 14 -2.98 -3.99 -45.49
CA LEU A 14 -1.71 -4.56 -44.99
C LEU A 14 -0.88 -3.52 -44.24
N LEU A 15 -0.85 -2.26 -44.71
CA LEU A 15 -0.16 -1.17 -44.02
C LEU A 15 -0.85 -0.80 -42.72
N THR A 16 -2.17 -0.73 -42.67
CA THR A 16 -2.92 -0.50 -41.43
C THR A 16 -2.71 -1.63 -40.40
N TYR A 17 -2.71 -2.88 -40.87
CA TYR A 17 -2.46 -4.03 -40.02
C TYR A 17 -1.01 -4.03 -39.46
N SER A 18 -0.01 -3.72 -40.27
CA SER A 18 1.39 -3.64 -39.80
C SER A 18 1.61 -2.49 -38.82
N LEU A 19 1.01 -1.32 -39.06
CA LEU A 19 1.09 -0.17 -38.15
C LEU A 19 0.39 -0.46 -36.80
N GLN A 20 -0.72 -1.20 -36.83
CA GLN A 20 -1.45 -1.58 -35.62
C GLN A 20 -0.65 -2.59 -34.78
N THR A 21 -0.03 -3.59 -35.42
CA THR A 21 0.84 -4.56 -34.73
C THR A 21 2.12 -3.90 -34.19
N ASP A 22 2.68 -2.93 -34.86
CA ASP A 22 3.87 -2.20 -34.38
C ASP A 22 3.52 -1.28 -33.20
N MET A 23 2.36 -0.63 -33.22
CA MET A 23 1.85 0.15 -32.07
C MET A 23 1.54 -0.73 -30.86
N GLU A 24 0.91 -1.90 -31.06
CA GLU A 24 0.64 -2.86 -30.01
C GLU A 24 1.95 -3.35 -29.35
N ARG A 25 2.94 -3.72 -30.13
CA ARG A 25 4.28 -4.11 -29.64
C ARG A 25 5.00 -2.99 -28.94
N PHE A 26 4.85 -1.76 -29.37
CA PHE A 26 5.44 -0.58 -28.71
C PHE A 26 4.78 -0.35 -27.36
N ILE A 27 3.44 -0.43 -27.28
CA ILE A 27 2.67 -0.28 -26.04
C ILE A 27 3.02 -1.41 -25.07
N GLU A 28 3.10 -2.67 -25.55
CA GLU A 28 3.52 -3.80 -24.73
C GLU A 28 4.93 -3.61 -24.14
N ARG A 29 5.88 -3.16 -24.96
CA ARG A 29 7.24 -2.85 -24.48
C ARG A 29 7.27 -1.70 -23.49
N LEU A 30 6.45 -0.68 -23.69
CA LEU A 30 6.32 0.43 -22.76
C LEU A 30 5.73 -0.02 -21.42
N MET A 31 4.69 -0.85 -21.45
CA MET A 31 4.10 -1.46 -20.25
C MET A 31 5.10 -2.38 -19.53
N TYR A 32 5.88 -3.15 -20.27
CA TYR A 32 6.95 -3.99 -19.69
C TYR A 32 8.06 -3.15 -19.04
N SER A 33 8.42 -2.01 -19.66
CA SER A 33 9.42 -1.09 -19.10
C SER A 33 8.91 -0.34 -17.86
N ALA A 34 7.61 -0.03 -17.79
CA ALA A 34 6.99 0.61 -16.62
C ALA A 34 7.16 -0.25 -15.34
N ARG A 35 7.25 -1.56 -15.49
CA ARG A 35 7.54 -2.52 -14.43
C ARG A 35 8.89 -2.24 -13.75
N TRP A 36 9.93 -1.88 -14.53
CA TRP A 36 11.26 -1.57 -14.01
C TRP A 36 11.31 -0.23 -13.26
N ILE A 37 10.38 0.70 -13.56
CA ILE A 37 10.27 1.98 -12.86
C ILE A 37 9.74 1.77 -11.43
N MET A 38 8.93 0.73 -11.21
CA MET A 38 8.40 0.41 -9.88
C MET A 38 9.45 -0.23 -8.95
N ALA A 39 10.42 -0.96 -9.48
CA ALA A 39 11.45 -1.62 -8.68
C ALA A 39 12.23 -0.67 -7.75
N PRO A 40 12.77 0.49 -8.21
CA PRO A 40 13.43 1.44 -7.33
C PRO A 40 12.51 2.08 -6.29
N ILE A 41 11.20 2.17 -6.54
CA ILE A 41 10.23 2.67 -5.57
C ILE A 41 10.12 1.70 -4.39
N TYR A 42 10.01 0.40 -4.65
CA TYR A 42 9.98 -0.61 -3.59
C TYR A 42 11.30 -0.70 -2.82
N LEU A 43 12.42 -0.48 -3.49
CA LEU A 43 13.73 -0.39 -2.85
C LEU A 43 13.80 0.86 -1.94
N GLY A 44 13.23 1.98 -2.37
CA GLY A 44 13.08 3.19 -1.55
C GLY A 44 12.20 2.95 -0.30
N LEU A 45 11.11 2.18 -0.43
CA LEU A 45 10.27 1.79 0.70
C LEU A 45 11.03 0.90 1.69
N SER A 46 11.90 0.01 1.22
CA SER A 46 12.77 -0.80 2.09
C SER A 46 13.71 0.08 2.91
N LEU A 47 14.31 1.10 2.30
CA LEU A 47 15.15 2.08 3.00
C LEU A 47 14.35 2.90 4.02
N ALA A 48 13.12 3.29 3.68
CA ALA A 48 12.22 3.97 4.61
C ALA A 48 11.88 3.09 5.82
N LEU A 49 11.69 1.78 5.61
CA LEU A 49 11.45 0.82 6.69
C LEU A 49 12.66 0.70 7.62
N ILE A 50 13.89 0.67 7.07
CA ILE A 50 15.12 0.66 7.87
C ILE A 50 15.22 1.96 8.69
N ALA A 51 14.97 3.11 8.09
CA ALA A 51 14.99 4.40 8.79
C ALA A 51 13.95 4.44 9.92
N LEU A 52 12.77 3.88 9.70
CA LEU A 52 11.72 3.75 10.70
C LEU A 52 12.16 2.83 11.86
N GLY A 53 12.81 1.70 11.55
CA GLY A 53 13.40 0.81 12.54
C GLY A 53 14.46 1.50 13.40
N VAL A 54 15.35 2.29 12.79
CA VAL A 54 16.34 3.09 13.53
C VAL A 54 15.64 4.05 14.49
N LYS A 55 14.60 4.75 14.06
CA LYS A 55 13.81 5.65 14.90
C LYS A 55 13.13 4.91 16.05
N PHE A 56 12.57 3.74 15.79
CA PHE A 56 11.95 2.89 16.80
C PHE A 56 12.94 2.53 17.92
N PHE A 57 14.13 2.06 17.57
CA PHE A 57 15.16 1.73 18.55
C PHE A 57 15.72 2.96 19.28
N GLN A 58 15.89 4.10 18.60
CA GLN A 58 16.27 5.34 19.25
C GLN A 58 15.27 5.74 20.34
N GLU A 59 13.97 5.63 20.07
CA GLU A 59 12.92 5.95 21.05
C GLU A 59 12.96 5.00 22.25
N ILE A 60 13.13 3.70 22.00
CA ILE A 60 13.29 2.69 23.07
C ILE A 60 14.47 3.04 23.96
N PHE A 61 15.66 3.29 23.40
CA PHE A 61 16.85 3.61 24.18
C PHE A 61 16.68 4.90 24.98
N HIS A 62 16.02 5.91 24.39
CA HIS A 62 15.70 7.15 25.09
C HIS A 62 14.81 6.88 26.31
N VAL A 63 13.75 6.10 26.15
CA VAL A 63 12.83 5.75 27.24
C VAL A 63 13.56 5.03 28.37
N PHE A 64 14.38 4.03 28.07
CA PHE A 64 15.13 3.31 29.08
C PHE A 64 16.04 4.22 29.91
N SER A 65 16.54 5.30 29.32
CA SER A 65 17.41 6.27 30.01
C SER A 65 16.65 7.15 31.01
N VAL A 66 15.36 7.40 30.81
CA VAL A 66 14.56 8.36 31.59
C VAL A 66 13.36 7.74 32.32
N ILE A 67 13.14 6.45 32.20
CA ILE A 67 11.95 5.73 32.68
C ILE A 67 11.68 5.96 34.18
N ILE A 68 12.72 6.06 34.98
CA ILE A 68 12.61 6.22 36.46
C ILE A 68 12.10 7.62 36.82
N SER A 69 12.39 8.64 36.01
CA SER A 69 12.03 10.04 36.27
C SER A 69 10.79 10.49 35.48
N MET A 70 10.33 9.67 34.52
CA MET A 70 9.24 9.98 33.62
C MET A 70 7.87 9.81 34.31
N LYS A 71 6.94 10.71 34.02
CA LYS A 71 5.56 10.59 34.49
C LYS A 71 4.82 9.49 33.71
N GLU A 72 3.85 8.85 34.36
CA GLU A 72 3.06 7.77 33.75
C GLU A 72 2.41 8.17 32.41
N VAL A 73 1.85 9.39 32.34
CA VAL A 73 1.25 9.92 31.11
C VAL A 73 2.27 10.04 29.97
N GLU A 74 3.47 10.50 30.28
CA GLU A 74 4.56 10.63 29.31
C GLU A 74 4.99 9.25 28.78
N LEU A 75 5.11 8.27 29.68
CA LEU A 75 5.42 6.89 29.31
C LEU A 75 4.36 6.31 28.39
N ILE A 76 3.08 6.51 28.69
CA ILE A 76 1.97 6.05 27.84
C ILE A 76 2.06 6.70 26.45
N LEU A 77 2.32 7.99 26.35
CA LEU A 77 2.46 8.70 25.08
C LEU A 77 3.62 8.15 24.24
N VAL A 78 4.73 7.78 24.86
CA VAL A 78 5.86 7.16 24.15
C VAL A 78 5.53 5.75 23.70
N ILE A 79 4.88 4.95 24.54
CA ILE A 79 4.42 3.60 24.14
C ILE A 79 3.46 3.70 22.93
N LEU A 80 2.51 4.64 22.95
CA LEU A 80 1.62 4.90 21.82
C LEU A 80 2.39 5.34 20.58
N SER A 81 3.51 6.07 20.73
CA SER A 81 4.39 6.43 19.60
C SER A 81 5.09 5.21 19.01
N LEU A 82 5.56 4.29 19.86
CA LEU A 82 6.18 3.03 19.40
C LEU A 82 5.19 2.14 18.67
N ILE A 83 3.94 2.05 19.16
CA ILE A 83 2.87 1.31 18.48
C ILE A 83 2.57 1.93 17.12
N ASP A 84 2.48 3.25 17.05
CA ASP A 84 2.24 3.99 15.80
C ASP A 84 3.33 3.71 14.75
N ILE A 85 4.60 3.80 15.14
CA ILE A 85 5.76 3.45 14.29
C ILE A 85 5.64 1.99 13.80
N SER A 86 5.28 1.05 14.66
CA SER A 86 5.09 -0.36 14.32
C SER A 86 3.96 -0.56 13.29
N LEU A 87 2.83 0.13 13.46
CA LEU A 87 1.70 0.04 12.53
C LEU A 87 2.07 0.60 11.14
N VAL A 88 2.77 1.75 11.12
CA VAL A 88 3.28 2.33 9.87
C VAL A 88 4.28 1.39 9.20
N GLY A 89 5.19 0.79 9.97
CA GLY A 89 6.14 -0.22 9.47
C GLY A 89 5.43 -1.41 8.84
N GLY A 90 4.43 -1.96 9.52
CA GLY A 90 3.61 -3.05 8.99
C GLY A 90 2.86 -2.68 7.71
N LEU A 91 2.35 -1.45 7.62
CA LEU A 91 1.72 -0.94 6.40
C LEU A 91 2.71 -0.83 5.24
N ILE A 92 3.92 -0.31 5.48
CA ILE A 92 4.98 -0.23 4.45
C ILE A 92 5.33 -1.63 3.94
N VAL A 93 5.55 -2.61 4.83
CA VAL A 93 5.85 -4.00 4.45
C VAL A 93 4.73 -4.58 3.58
N MET A 94 3.48 -4.38 3.97
CA MET A 94 2.31 -4.89 3.24
C MET A 94 2.21 -4.29 1.84
N VAL A 95 2.38 -2.97 1.71
CA VAL A 95 2.35 -2.26 0.43
C VAL A 95 3.53 -2.67 -0.45
N MET A 96 4.74 -2.75 0.13
CA MET A 96 5.95 -3.13 -0.59
C MET A 96 5.85 -4.55 -1.14
N TYR A 97 5.47 -5.51 -0.31
CA TYR A 97 5.38 -6.92 -0.70
C TYR A 97 4.31 -7.13 -1.77
N SER A 98 3.10 -6.66 -1.53
CA SER A 98 1.99 -6.81 -2.48
C SER A 98 2.24 -6.05 -3.78
N GLY A 99 2.83 -4.86 -3.71
CA GLY A 99 3.18 -4.10 -4.89
C GLY A 99 4.28 -4.79 -5.71
N TYR A 100 5.32 -5.32 -5.06
CA TYR A 100 6.38 -6.05 -5.74
C TYR A 100 5.83 -7.29 -6.45
N GLU A 101 5.02 -8.11 -5.76
CA GLU A 101 4.42 -9.33 -6.32
C GLU A 101 3.50 -9.05 -7.51
N ASN A 102 2.68 -7.99 -7.43
CA ASN A 102 1.74 -7.66 -8.49
C ASN A 102 2.38 -6.96 -9.70
N PHE A 103 3.42 -6.14 -9.48
CA PHE A 103 3.96 -5.27 -10.53
C PHE A 103 5.35 -5.66 -11.01
N VAL A 104 6.18 -6.30 -10.21
CA VAL A 104 7.59 -6.59 -10.57
C VAL A 104 7.81 -8.07 -10.89
N SER A 105 7.54 -8.98 -9.99
CA SER A 105 7.74 -10.43 -10.19
C SER A 105 6.99 -11.23 -9.13
N ARG A 106 6.55 -12.43 -9.50
CA ARG A 106 6.18 -13.40 -8.47
C ARG A 106 7.45 -13.78 -7.72
N LEU A 107 7.43 -13.69 -6.41
CA LEU A 107 8.48 -14.21 -5.57
C LEU A 107 8.38 -15.73 -5.58
N ASP A 108 9.14 -16.39 -6.46
CA ASP A 108 9.44 -17.82 -6.35
C ASP A 108 10.36 -18.00 -5.14
N LEU A 109 9.75 -18.04 -3.97
CA LEU A 109 10.40 -18.55 -2.79
C LEU A 109 10.37 -20.07 -2.94
N ASP A 110 11.53 -20.66 -3.24
CA ASP A 110 11.72 -22.10 -3.38
C ASP A 110 11.05 -22.87 -2.25
N ASP A 111 10.54 -24.05 -2.57
CA ASP A 111 9.64 -24.95 -1.81
C ASP A 111 10.13 -25.42 -0.43
N HIS A 112 11.15 -24.79 0.17
CA HIS A 112 11.81 -25.33 1.36
C HIS A 112 11.65 -24.56 2.66
N ASP A 113 11.07 -23.36 2.68
CA ASP A 113 10.83 -22.68 3.95
C ASP A 113 9.42 -22.13 4.04
N ASP A 114 8.80 -22.42 5.18
CA ASP A 114 7.51 -21.98 5.67
C ASP A 114 6.92 -20.79 4.87
N LYS A 115 6.04 -21.12 3.95
CA LYS A 115 5.13 -20.13 3.38
C LYS A 115 4.63 -19.33 4.56
N LEU A 116 5.04 -18.07 4.64
CA LEU A 116 4.53 -17.13 5.63
C LEU A 116 2.98 -17.15 5.50
N SER A 117 2.36 -18.09 6.18
CA SER A 117 0.94 -18.42 6.04
C SER A 117 0.04 -17.25 6.42
N TRP A 118 0.59 -16.30 7.20
CA TRP A 118 -0.07 -15.03 7.54
C TRP A 118 -0.11 -14.05 6.35
N LEU A 119 0.77 -14.24 5.36
CA LEU A 119 0.84 -13.40 4.17
C LEU A 119 -0.09 -13.88 3.06
N GLY A 120 -0.79 -14.99 3.23
CA GLY A 120 -1.73 -15.69 2.35
C GLY A 120 -2.03 -14.93 1.05
N LYS A 121 -2.44 -15.56 -0.03
CA LYS A 121 -2.74 -14.95 -1.34
C LYS A 121 -3.27 -13.52 -1.20
N LEU A 122 -2.37 -12.53 -1.34
CA LEU A 122 -2.72 -11.10 -1.31
C LEU A 122 -3.36 -10.76 -2.65
N ASP A 123 -4.64 -11.10 -2.78
CA ASP A 123 -5.45 -10.55 -3.84
C ASP A 123 -5.53 -9.02 -3.71
N SER A 124 -5.52 -8.31 -4.82
CA SER A 124 -5.52 -6.83 -4.85
C SER A 124 -6.71 -6.22 -4.09
N GLY A 125 -7.84 -6.91 -4.03
CA GLY A 125 -9.01 -6.53 -3.24
C GLY A 125 -8.74 -6.63 -1.73
N SER A 126 -8.15 -7.74 -1.30
CA SER A 126 -7.76 -7.98 0.10
C SER A 126 -6.74 -6.93 0.60
N LEU A 127 -5.79 -6.52 -0.26
CA LEU A 127 -4.82 -5.49 0.08
C LEU A 127 -5.46 -4.14 0.38
N LYS A 128 -6.39 -3.68 -0.47
CA LYS A 128 -7.09 -2.40 -0.28
C LYS A 128 -7.78 -2.34 1.09
N ASN A 129 -8.45 -3.42 1.48
CA ASN A 129 -9.13 -3.51 2.77
C ASN A 129 -8.15 -3.52 3.95
N LYS A 130 -7.02 -4.23 3.84
CA LYS A 130 -5.98 -4.25 4.86
C LYS A 130 -5.32 -2.87 5.03
N VAL A 131 -5.02 -2.18 3.93
CA VAL A 131 -4.49 -0.81 3.94
C VAL A 131 -5.49 0.14 4.59
N ALA A 132 -6.76 0.09 4.22
CA ALA A 132 -7.81 0.92 4.81
C ALA A 132 -7.94 0.67 6.32
N ALA A 133 -7.94 -0.58 6.77
CA ALA A 133 -7.97 -0.94 8.18
C ALA A 133 -6.73 -0.42 8.94
N SER A 134 -5.55 -0.48 8.32
CA SER A 134 -4.31 0.05 8.91
C SER A 134 -4.37 1.56 9.07
N ILE A 135 -4.91 2.30 8.10
CA ILE A 135 -5.09 3.76 8.18
C ILE A 135 -6.04 4.13 9.33
N VAL A 136 -7.14 3.38 9.50
CA VAL A 136 -8.06 3.57 10.62
C VAL A 136 -7.36 3.30 11.95
N ALA A 137 -6.58 2.22 12.07
CA ALA A 137 -5.84 1.89 13.27
C ALA A 137 -4.82 3.00 13.64
N ILE A 138 -4.01 3.45 12.68
CA ILE A 138 -3.06 4.55 12.86
C ILE A 138 -3.77 5.82 13.30
N SER A 139 -4.88 6.17 12.65
CA SER A 139 -5.69 7.34 12.99
C SER A 139 -6.30 7.23 14.39
N SER A 140 -6.71 6.03 14.82
CA SER A 140 -7.23 5.78 16.18
C SER A 140 -6.14 6.02 17.24
N ILE A 141 -4.92 5.50 17.02
CA ILE A 141 -3.80 5.72 17.93
C ILE A 141 -3.44 7.21 18.01
N HIS A 142 -3.45 7.89 16.85
CA HIS A 142 -3.19 9.33 16.83
C HIS A 142 -4.26 10.11 17.62
N LEU A 143 -5.54 9.76 17.46
CA LEU A 143 -6.63 10.36 18.22
C LEU A 143 -6.50 10.09 19.72
N LEU A 144 -6.07 8.89 20.12
CA LEU A 144 -5.80 8.55 21.51
C LEU A 144 -4.66 9.40 22.08
N LYS A 145 -3.58 9.65 21.33
CA LYS A 145 -2.51 10.59 21.74
C LYS A 145 -3.05 12.00 21.95
N VAL A 146 -3.91 12.48 21.05
CA VAL A 146 -4.57 13.77 21.17
C VAL A 146 -5.41 13.83 22.44
N PHE A 147 -6.18 12.78 22.72
CA PHE A 147 -6.99 12.67 23.93
C PHE A 147 -6.15 12.73 25.22
N MET A 148 -5.02 12.01 25.26
CA MET A 148 -4.11 12.02 26.41
C MET A 148 -3.40 13.37 26.62
N ASN A 149 -3.37 14.23 25.61
CA ASN A 149 -2.69 15.53 25.64
C ASN A 149 -3.64 16.71 25.38
N THR A 150 -4.91 16.56 25.69
CA THR A 150 -5.97 17.56 25.41
C THR A 150 -5.69 18.92 26.06
N GLU A 151 -5.06 18.95 27.25
CA GLU A 151 -4.73 20.19 27.95
C GLU A 151 -3.82 21.12 27.14
N ASN A 152 -3.01 20.57 26.22
CA ASN A 152 -2.06 21.33 25.40
C ASN A 152 -2.52 21.55 23.96
N ILE A 153 -3.74 21.11 23.62
CA ILE A 153 -4.25 21.17 22.25
C ILE A 153 -5.50 22.05 22.20
N ALA A 154 -5.54 22.98 21.25
CA ALA A 154 -6.71 23.86 21.07
C ALA A 154 -7.95 23.05 20.63
N ASP A 155 -9.13 23.38 21.17
CA ASP A 155 -10.40 22.69 20.93
C ASP A 155 -10.76 22.57 19.46
N ASP A 156 -10.45 23.58 18.66
CA ASP A 156 -10.72 23.55 17.21
C ASP A 156 -9.88 22.48 16.50
N LYS A 157 -8.65 22.23 16.93
CA LYS A 157 -7.81 21.15 16.36
C LYS A 157 -8.37 19.78 16.71
N ILE A 158 -8.88 19.58 17.92
CA ILE A 158 -9.47 18.31 18.37
C ILE A 158 -10.67 17.96 17.49
N LYS A 159 -11.53 18.94 17.17
CA LYS A 159 -12.66 18.74 16.25
C LYS A 159 -12.21 18.28 14.87
N TRP A 160 -11.15 18.87 14.32
CA TRP A 160 -10.60 18.46 13.03
C TRP A 160 -10.00 17.07 13.06
N TYR A 161 -9.26 16.68 14.10
CA TYR A 161 -8.74 15.34 14.25
C TYR A 161 -9.85 14.29 14.31
N LEU A 162 -10.92 14.58 15.07
CA LEU A 162 -12.08 13.70 15.15
C LEU A 162 -12.78 13.57 13.78
N LEU A 163 -12.95 14.68 13.06
CA LEU A 163 -13.59 14.69 11.74
C LEU A 163 -12.78 13.85 10.73
N ILE A 164 -11.46 14.01 10.71
CA ILE A 164 -10.55 13.23 9.85
C ILE A 164 -10.65 11.75 10.19
N HIS A 165 -10.64 11.40 11.47
CA HIS A 165 -10.76 10.00 11.90
C HIS A 165 -12.08 9.38 11.45
N ILE A 166 -13.22 10.06 11.66
CA ILE A 166 -14.54 9.59 11.21
C ILE A 166 -14.55 9.42 9.68
N THR A 167 -13.93 10.33 8.94
CA THR A 167 -13.83 10.22 7.47
C THR A 167 -13.08 8.96 7.07
N PHE A 168 -11.96 8.62 7.73
CA PHE A 168 -11.23 7.39 7.46
C PHE A 168 -12.04 6.14 7.80
N VAL A 169 -12.74 6.13 8.93
CA VAL A 169 -13.62 5.02 9.33
C VAL A 169 -14.72 4.79 8.29
N LEU A 170 -15.40 5.87 7.87
CA LEU A 170 -16.45 5.80 6.86
C LEU A 170 -15.92 5.33 5.50
N SER A 171 -14.75 5.82 5.09
CA SER A 171 -14.09 5.40 3.83
C SER A 171 -13.72 3.93 3.86
N ALA A 172 -13.14 3.44 4.96
CA ALA A 172 -12.79 2.03 5.14
C ALA A 172 -14.03 1.13 5.14
N PHE A 173 -15.09 1.56 5.83
CA PHE A 173 -16.37 0.85 5.85
C PHE A 173 -16.99 0.77 4.44
N ALA A 174 -17.04 1.90 3.73
CA ALA A 174 -17.60 1.96 2.37
C ALA A 174 -16.80 1.06 1.41
N MET A 175 -15.47 1.03 1.52
CA MET A 175 -14.60 0.18 0.71
C MET A 175 -14.83 -1.31 0.99
N GLY A 176 -14.89 -1.71 2.25
CA GLY A 176 -15.19 -3.09 2.65
C GLY A 176 -16.60 -3.55 2.25
N TYR A 177 -17.58 -2.65 2.33
CA TYR A 177 -18.94 -2.93 1.90
C TYR A 177 -19.04 -3.13 0.38
N LEU A 178 -18.36 -2.27 -0.38
CA LEU A 178 -18.29 -2.38 -1.84
C LEU A 178 -17.63 -3.70 -2.28
N ASP A 179 -16.53 -4.08 -1.63
CA ASP A 179 -15.83 -5.34 -1.89
C ASP A 179 -16.74 -6.56 -1.64
N LYS A 180 -17.51 -6.53 -0.55
CA LYS A 180 -18.50 -7.57 -0.26
C LYS A 180 -19.56 -7.68 -1.35
N LEU A 181 -20.13 -6.55 -1.79
CA LEU A 181 -21.16 -6.54 -2.85
C LEU A 181 -20.64 -7.09 -4.18
N LEU A 182 -19.37 -6.81 -4.53
CA LEU A 182 -18.76 -7.31 -5.75
C LEU A 182 -18.54 -8.83 -5.69
N ARG A 183 -18.05 -9.34 -4.57
CA ARG A 183 -17.84 -10.78 -4.34
C ARG A 183 -19.14 -11.58 -4.36
N ASP A 184 -20.22 -11.05 -3.80
CA ASP A 184 -21.52 -11.71 -3.81
C ASP A 184 -22.11 -11.80 -5.23
N LYS A 185 -21.80 -10.86 -6.12
CA LYS A 185 -22.19 -10.91 -7.54
C LYS A 185 -21.43 -11.99 -8.32
N ASP A 186 -20.12 -12.12 -8.06
CA ASP A 186 -19.29 -13.12 -8.76
C ASP A 186 -19.64 -14.56 -8.34
N ALA A 187 -20.20 -14.75 -7.14
CA ALA A 187 -20.63 -16.05 -6.61
C ALA A 187 -22.01 -16.51 -7.19
N THR A 188 -22.75 -15.62 -7.85
CA THR A 188 -24.08 -15.90 -8.43
C THR A 188 -24.06 -16.15 -9.93
N HIS A 189 -22.89 -16.14 -10.57
CA HIS A 189 -22.63 -16.52 -11.96
C HIS A 189 -21.70 -17.73 -12.05
#